data_564a9b11134010dea9ddb3c17c79af9a
#
_entry.id   564a9b11134010dea9ddb3c17c79af9a
#
_cell.length_a   1.000
_cell.length_b   1.000
_cell.length_c   1.000
_cell.angle_alpha   90.00
_cell.angle_beta   90.00
_cell.angle_gamma   90.00
#
_symmetry.space_group_name_H-M   'P 1'
#
loop_
_entity.id
_entity.type
_entity.pdbx_description
1 polymer ?
#
loop_
_entity_poly.entity_id
_entity_poly.type
_entity_poly.pdbx_seq_one_letter_code
_entity_poly.pdbx_strand_id
1 'polypeptide(L)'
;MKLWRKWTVEFLRTIPEEFVDQIPLGHNNSIRWNAGHILVGWDNTMFPAVNEERQMPLSYHFLFPSGSEPEHWVEQPPSMDEIINRLEEQPILIEQACKGHLDDPLKESFLGMGTLGEMLIFHINHENLHMGIIKSMKQVLVNRSQHNLFN
;
A
#
# COMPACT_ATOMS: atom_id res chain seq x y z
N MET A 1 5.63 12.06 -4.88
CA MET A 1 5.62 10.58 -4.80
C MET A 1 6.92 10.02 -4.25
N LYS A 2 8.07 10.07 -4.93
CA LYS A 2 9.33 9.39 -4.54
C LYS A 2 9.76 9.62 -3.07
N LEU A 3 9.70 10.85 -2.58
CA LEU A 3 10.08 11.16 -1.19
C LEU A 3 9.20 10.42 -0.17
N TRP A 4 7.88 10.46 -0.36
CA TRP A 4 6.93 9.77 0.53
C TRP A 4 7.15 8.27 0.49
N ARG A 5 7.28 7.67 -0.71
CA ARG A 5 7.54 6.25 -0.87
C ARG A 5 8.85 5.81 -0.20
N LYS A 6 9.91 6.62 -0.31
CA LYS A 6 11.17 6.37 0.41
C LYS A 6 10.92 6.28 1.93
N TRP A 7 10.18 7.22 2.50
CA TRP A 7 9.84 7.18 3.93
C TRP A 7 8.93 6.02 4.29
N THR A 8 7.99 5.65 3.43
CA THR A 8 7.16 4.44 3.60
C THR A 8 8.05 3.20 3.70
N VAL A 9 8.92 2.99 2.74
CA VAL A 9 9.84 1.84 2.67
C VAL A 9 10.78 1.81 3.88
N GLU A 10 11.44 2.94 4.18
CA GLU A 10 12.33 3.04 5.34
C GLU A 10 11.61 2.70 6.65
N PHE A 11 10.38 3.17 6.81
CA PHE A 11 9.59 2.86 8.00
C PHE A 11 9.16 1.39 8.06
N LEU A 12 8.68 0.81 6.97
CA LEU A 12 8.28 -0.61 6.91
C LEU A 12 9.44 -1.54 7.29
N ARG A 13 10.66 -1.23 6.86
CA ARG A 13 11.88 -1.97 7.23
C ARG A 13 12.22 -1.94 8.73
N THR A 14 11.62 -1.02 9.50
CA THR A 14 11.81 -0.96 10.96
C THR A 14 10.78 -1.79 11.75
N ILE A 15 9.87 -2.48 11.06
CA ILE A 15 8.81 -3.25 11.71
C ILE A 15 9.30 -4.69 11.91
N PRO A 16 9.32 -5.21 13.16
CA PRO A 16 9.65 -6.60 13.42
C PRO A 16 8.70 -7.56 12.69
N GLU A 17 9.24 -8.66 12.15
CA GLU A 17 8.47 -9.65 11.38
C GLU A 17 7.30 -10.23 12.20
N GLU A 18 7.49 -10.43 13.49
CA GLU A 18 6.45 -10.91 14.38
C GLU A 18 5.21 -10.01 14.49
N PHE A 19 5.29 -8.75 14.04
CA PHE A 19 4.17 -7.81 14.08
C PHE A 19 3.43 -7.67 12.76
N VAL A 20 4.03 -8.08 11.63
CA VAL A 20 3.49 -7.73 10.31
C VAL A 20 2.12 -8.33 10.03
N ASP A 21 1.81 -9.50 10.60
CA ASP A 21 0.52 -10.19 10.42
C ASP A 21 -0.41 -10.08 11.64
N GLN A 22 0.06 -9.49 12.74
CA GLN A 22 -0.82 -9.27 13.89
C GLN A 22 -1.85 -8.18 13.58
N ILE A 23 -3.10 -8.45 13.93
CA ILE A 23 -4.22 -7.49 13.84
C ILE A 23 -4.47 -6.92 15.23
N PRO A 24 -4.09 -5.65 15.49
CA PRO A 24 -4.32 -5.03 16.79
C PRO A 24 -5.81 -4.79 17.04
N LEU A 25 -6.20 -4.73 18.31
CA LEU A 25 -7.57 -4.40 18.70
C LEU A 25 -8.02 -3.06 18.06
N GLY A 26 -9.19 -3.06 17.44
CA GLY A 26 -9.76 -1.91 16.75
C GLY A 26 -9.34 -1.78 15.27
N HIS A 27 -8.61 -2.76 14.74
CA HIS A 27 -8.28 -2.86 13.33
C HIS A 27 -8.84 -4.15 12.74
N ASN A 28 -9.19 -4.12 11.44
CA ASN A 28 -9.63 -5.30 10.69
C ASN A 28 -8.50 -5.93 9.87
N ASN A 29 -7.39 -5.21 9.70
CA ASN A 29 -6.31 -5.57 8.79
C ASN A 29 -4.95 -5.55 9.50
N SER A 30 -3.99 -6.28 8.94
CA SER A 30 -2.61 -6.34 9.41
C SER A 30 -1.73 -5.24 8.77
N ILE A 31 -0.50 -5.11 9.24
CA ILE A 31 0.50 -4.23 8.64
C ILE A 31 0.85 -4.71 7.22
N ARG A 32 1.00 -6.02 7.01
CA ARG A 32 1.22 -6.62 5.68
C ARG A 32 0.10 -6.27 4.72
N TRP A 33 -1.15 -6.39 5.17
CA TRP A 33 -2.30 -6.02 4.35
C TRP A 33 -2.25 -4.54 3.93
N ASN A 34 -1.98 -3.63 4.87
CA ASN A 34 -1.91 -2.20 4.57
C ASN A 34 -0.79 -1.87 3.57
N ALA A 35 0.38 -2.50 3.70
CA ALA A 35 1.49 -2.31 2.76
C ALA A 35 1.15 -2.86 1.36
N GLY A 36 0.55 -4.04 1.28
CA GLY A 36 0.07 -4.62 0.02
C GLY A 36 -1.05 -3.80 -0.63
N HIS A 37 -1.96 -3.24 0.19
CA HIS A 37 -3.04 -2.38 -0.28
C HIS A 37 -2.53 -1.07 -0.89
N ILE A 38 -1.51 -0.46 -0.30
CA ILE A 38 -0.83 0.70 -0.92
C ILE A 38 -0.32 0.31 -2.30
N LEU A 39 0.41 -0.80 -2.41
CA LEU A 39 1.02 -1.28 -3.65
C LEU A 39 -0.02 -1.53 -4.75
N VAL A 40 -1.09 -2.25 -4.41
CA VAL A 40 -2.18 -2.62 -5.34
C VAL A 40 -3.05 -1.41 -5.70
N GLY A 41 -3.25 -0.47 -4.79
CA GLY A 41 -4.01 0.74 -5.06
C GLY A 41 -3.41 1.56 -6.20
N TRP A 42 -2.11 1.78 -6.17
CA TRP A 42 -1.37 2.44 -7.26
C TRP A 42 -1.44 1.63 -8.57
N ASP A 43 -1.26 0.32 -8.48
CA ASP A 43 -1.20 -0.57 -9.64
C ASP A 43 -2.55 -0.67 -10.38
N ASN A 44 -3.65 -0.68 -9.63
CA ASN A 44 -5.00 -0.80 -10.18
C ASN A 44 -5.46 0.42 -10.99
N THR A 45 -4.83 1.57 -10.79
CA THR A 45 -5.34 2.83 -11.33
C THR A 45 -4.35 3.51 -12.26
N MET A 46 -3.09 3.66 -11.85
CA MET A 46 -2.13 4.49 -12.59
C MET A 46 -1.75 3.88 -13.95
N PHE A 47 -1.50 2.57 -14.02
CA PHE A 47 -1.13 1.92 -15.28
C PHE A 47 -2.30 1.81 -16.26
N PRO A 48 -3.51 1.36 -15.86
CA PRO A 48 -4.66 1.35 -16.75
C PRO A 48 -5.07 2.73 -17.27
N ALA A 49 -4.86 3.79 -16.48
CA ALA A 49 -5.17 5.16 -16.90
C ALA A 49 -4.35 5.64 -18.11
N VAL A 50 -3.14 5.09 -18.29
CA VAL A 50 -2.27 5.36 -19.45
C VAL A 50 -2.24 4.21 -20.47
N ASN A 51 -3.21 3.29 -20.41
CA ASN A 51 -3.33 2.09 -21.26
C ASN A 51 -2.18 1.09 -21.10
N GLU A 52 -1.52 1.08 -19.97
CA GLU A 52 -0.52 0.08 -19.58
C GLU A 52 -1.16 -1.05 -18.79
N GLU A 53 -0.55 -2.24 -18.84
CA GLU A 53 -0.97 -3.36 -18.01
C GLU A 53 -0.53 -3.16 -16.56
N ARG A 54 -1.30 -3.71 -15.63
CA ARG A 54 -0.93 -3.76 -14.22
C ARG A 54 0.36 -4.55 -14.05
N GLN A 55 1.23 -4.10 -13.15
CA GLN A 55 2.58 -4.64 -12.97
C GLN A 55 2.65 -5.68 -11.83
N MET A 56 1.64 -5.70 -10.95
CA MET A 56 1.62 -6.63 -9.83
C MET A 56 1.01 -7.98 -10.23
N PRO A 57 1.45 -9.09 -9.61
CA PRO A 57 0.83 -10.40 -9.80
C PRO A 57 -0.67 -10.37 -9.54
N LEU A 58 -1.42 -11.16 -10.30
CA LEU A 58 -2.88 -11.21 -10.18
C LEU A 58 -3.35 -11.58 -8.77
N SER A 59 -2.62 -12.44 -8.07
CA SER A 59 -2.90 -12.82 -6.67
C SER A 59 -2.95 -11.63 -5.72
N TYR A 60 -2.10 -10.60 -5.93
CA TYR A 60 -2.12 -9.41 -5.07
C TYR A 60 -3.43 -8.66 -5.15
N HIS A 61 -4.06 -8.64 -6.33
CA HIS A 61 -5.35 -7.98 -6.55
C HIS A 61 -6.52 -8.72 -5.91
N PHE A 62 -6.33 -9.97 -5.45
CA PHE A 62 -7.29 -10.71 -4.64
C PHE A 62 -6.98 -10.61 -3.14
N LEU A 63 -5.71 -10.48 -2.76
CA LEU A 63 -5.29 -10.43 -1.36
C LEU A 63 -5.51 -9.05 -0.71
N PHE A 64 -5.26 -7.97 -1.47
CA PHE A 64 -5.15 -6.61 -0.90
C PHE A 64 -6.17 -5.58 -1.43
N PRO A 65 -7.29 -5.93 -2.07
CA PRO A 65 -8.26 -4.92 -2.51
C PRO A 65 -8.98 -4.29 -1.30
N SER A 66 -9.59 -3.13 -1.52
CA SER A 66 -10.47 -2.53 -0.51
C SER A 66 -11.58 -3.50 -0.12
N GLY A 67 -11.82 -3.64 1.18
CA GLY A 67 -12.83 -4.55 1.74
C GLY A 67 -12.38 -6.00 1.88
N SER A 68 -11.15 -6.37 1.50
CA SER A 68 -10.58 -7.67 1.86
C SER A 68 -10.00 -7.66 3.27
N GLU A 69 -9.92 -8.83 3.88
CA GLU A 69 -9.38 -9.04 5.23
C GLU A 69 -8.42 -10.23 5.23
N PRO A 70 -7.29 -10.16 6.00
CA PRO A 70 -6.33 -11.25 6.08
C PRO A 70 -6.93 -12.60 6.51
N GLU A 71 -7.97 -12.58 7.32
CA GLU A 71 -8.65 -13.79 7.80
C GLU A 71 -9.32 -14.61 6.66
N HIS A 72 -9.60 -13.96 5.54
CA HIS A 72 -10.23 -14.59 4.38
C HIS A 72 -9.24 -14.97 3.28
N TRP A 73 -7.94 -14.82 3.50
CA TRP A 73 -6.94 -15.20 2.50
C TRP A 73 -6.92 -16.71 2.29
N VAL A 74 -7.10 -17.13 1.05
CA VAL A 74 -7.04 -18.54 0.63
C VAL A 74 -5.65 -18.93 0.12
N GLU A 75 -4.83 -17.94 -0.21
CA GLU A 75 -3.44 -18.09 -0.67
C GLU A 75 -2.48 -17.47 0.32
N GLN A 76 -1.24 -17.95 0.32
CA GLN A 76 -0.18 -17.35 1.11
C GLN A 76 0.12 -15.94 0.56
N PRO A 77 0.10 -14.91 1.41
CA PRO A 77 0.50 -13.58 0.98
C PRO A 77 2.01 -13.54 0.69
N PRO A 78 2.47 -12.61 -0.16
CA PRO A 78 3.89 -12.37 -0.37
C PRO A 78 4.59 -12.00 0.94
N SER A 79 5.89 -12.27 1.02
CA SER A 79 6.69 -11.85 2.18
C SER A 79 6.69 -10.33 2.31
N MET A 80 6.94 -9.83 3.53
CA MET A 80 7.05 -8.39 3.75
C MET A 80 8.20 -7.77 2.95
N ASP A 81 9.31 -8.49 2.82
CA ASP A 81 10.46 -8.06 2.00
C ASP A 81 10.08 -7.96 0.51
N GLU A 82 9.29 -8.89 -0.02
CA GLU A 82 8.82 -8.81 -1.40
C GLU A 82 7.91 -7.59 -1.61
N ILE A 83 6.98 -7.32 -0.71
CA ILE A 83 6.12 -6.14 -0.78
C ILE A 83 6.96 -4.86 -0.73
N ILE A 84 7.93 -4.79 0.18
CA ILE A 84 8.83 -3.63 0.34
C ILE A 84 9.65 -3.38 -0.93
N ASN A 85 10.22 -4.43 -1.52
CA ASN A 85 11.00 -4.31 -2.75
C ASN A 85 10.13 -3.80 -3.92
N ARG A 86 8.92 -4.32 -4.07
CA ARG A 86 7.97 -3.83 -5.09
C ARG A 86 7.53 -2.39 -4.84
N LEU A 87 7.31 -2.01 -3.58
CA LEU A 87 7.03 -0.62 -3.21
C LEU A 87 8.20 0.31 -3.57
N GLU A 88 9.44 -0.13 -3.44
CA GLU A 88 10.64 0.65 -3.78
C GLU A 88 10.78 0.85 -5.29
N GLU A 89 10.45 -0.16 -6.09
CA GLU A 89 10.53 -0.14 -7.55
C GLU A 89 9.38 0.62 -8.23
N GLN A 90 8.17 0.48 -7.71
CA GLN A 90 6.93 0.98 -8.33
C GLN A 90 6.96 2.48 -8.69
N PRO A 91 7.55 3.42 -7.92
CA PRO A 91 7.61 4.83 -8.29
C PRO A 91 8.36 5.10 -9.60
N ILE A 92 9.34 4.27 -9.94
CA ILE A 92 10.11 4.40 -11.19
C ILE A 92 9.21 4.01 -12.36
N LEU A 93 8.48 2.90 -12.22
CA LEU A 93 7.55 2.41 -13.25
C LEU A 93 6.41 3.42 -13.48
N ILE A 94 5.82 3.95 -12.41
CA ILE A 94 4.76 4.96 -12.49
C ILE A 94 5.28 6.23 -13.16
N GLU A 95 6.47 6.72 -12.80
CA GLU A 95 7.05 7.90 -13.43
C GLU A 95 7.28 7.69 -14.94
N GLN A 96 7.76 6.52 -15.32
CA GLN A 96 7.97 6.18 -16.74
C GLN A 96 6.66 6.14 -17.51
N ALA A 97 5.64 5.45 -16.97
CA ALA A 97 4.33 5.30 -17.59
C ALA A 97 3.56 6.63 -17.69
N CYS A 98 3.64 7.48 -16.66
CA CYS A 98 2.83 8.69 -16.55
C CYS A 98 3.53 9.97 -17.04
N LYS A 99 4.78 9.86 -17.49
CA LYS A 99 5.56 11.03 -17.94
C LYS A 99 4.91 11.72 -19.15
N GLY A 100 4.56 12.99 -18.96
CA GLY A 100 3.92 13.80 -20.00
C GLY A 100 2.40 13.66 -20.07
N HIS A 101 1.78 12.80 -19.21
CA HIS A 101 0.36 12.48 -19.21
C HIS A 101 -0.42 13.05 -18.03
N LEU A 102 0.22 13.81 -17.13
CA LEU A 102 -0.44 14.26 -15.89
C LEU A 102 -1.69 15.13 -16.12
N ASP A 103 -1.71 15.91 -17.20
CA ASP A 103 -2.86 16.75 -17.57
C ASP A 103 -3.89 16.02 -18.45
N ASP A 104 -3.61 14.77 -18.84
CA ASP A 104 -4.51 14.00 -19.67
C ASP A 104 -5.81 13.68 -18.90
N PRO A 105 -6.97 13.80 -19.55
CA PRO A 105 -8.23 13.43 -18.94
C PRO A 105 -8.31 11.93 -18.74
N LEU A 106 -8.86 11.51 -17.61
CA LEU A 106 -9.20 10.12 -17.37
C LEU A 106 -10.36 9.70 -18.30
N LYS A 107 -10.32 8.47 -18.83
CA LYS A 107 -11.44 7.92 -19.63
C LYS A 107 -12.74 7.90 -18.85
N GLU A 108 -12.64 7.56 -17.58
CA GLU A 108 -13.74 7.58 -16.62
C GLU A 108 -13.27 8.32 -15.37
N SER A 109 -14.13 9.16 -14.81
CA SER A 109 -13.82 9.87 -13.57
C SER A 109 -13.59 8.87 -12.44
N PHE A 110 -12.48 9.00 -11.73
CA PHE A 110 -12.14 8.19 -10.55
C PHE A 110 -12.39 9.01 -9.27
N LEU A 111 -13.43 8.68 -8.51
CA LEU A 111 -13.83 9.39 -7.29
C LEU A 111 -14.00 10.91 -7.48
N GLY A 112 -14.48 11.33 -8.64
CA GLY A 112 -14.66 12.74 -8.99
C GLY A 112 -13.41 13.42 -9.58
N MET A 113 -12.28 12.75 -9.63
CA MET A 113 -11.07 13.25 -10.30
C MET A 113 -11.16 13.06 -11.81
N GLY A 114 -10.75 14.07 -12.56
CA GLY A 114 -10.87 14.11 -14.02
C GLY A 114 -9.54 13.94 -14.76
N THR A 115 -8.40 14.07 -14.07
CA THR A 115 -7.06 13.97 -14.69
C THR A 115 -6.17 12.95 -13.98
N LEU A 116 -5.14 12.48 -14.71
CA LEU A 116 -4.13 11.59 -14.15
C LEU A 116 -3.37 12.23 -13.00
N GLY A 117 -3.10 13.53 -13.07
CA GLY A 117 -2.42 14.29 -12.01
C GLY A 117 -3.24 14.35 -10.72
N GLU A 118 -4.56 14.57 -10.81
CA GLU A 118 -5.45 14.53 -9.64
C GLU A 118 -5.46 13.15 -9.00
N MET A 119 -5.51 12.08 -9.80
CA MET A 119 -5.45 10.70 -9.32
C MET A 119 -4.10 10.39 -8.65
N LEU A 120 -2.98 10.90 -9.18
CA LEU A 120 -1.66 10.78 -8.57
C LEU A 120 -1.62 11.46 -7.19
N ILE A 121 -2.20 12.65 -7.06
CA ILE A 121 -2.31 13.37 -5.77
C ILE A 121 -3.16 12.56 -4.78
N PHE A 122 -4.28 11.99 -5.23
CA PHE A 122 -5.10 11.11 -4.41
C PHE A 122 -4.27 9.96 -3.84
N HIS A 123 -3.51 9.24 -4.67
CA HIS A 123 -2.72 8.10 -4.22
C HIS A 123 -1.60 8.47 -3.25
N ILE A 124 -0.98 9.65 -3.40
CA ILE A 124 -0.02 10.16 -2.41
C ILE A 124 -0.70 10.32 -1.05
N ASN A 125 -1.90 10.91 -1.00
CA ASN A 125 -2.64 11.10 0.24
C ASN A 125 -3.15 9.76 0.81
N HIS A 126 -3.61 8.86 -0.02
CA HIS A 126 -4.05 7.52 0.36
C HIS A 126 -2.90 6.70 0.98
N GLU A 127 -1.71 6.74 0.39
CA GLU A 127 -0.51 6.12 0.97
C GLU A 127 -0.19 6.72 2.35
N ASN A 128 -0.26 8.05 2.49
CA ASN A 128 -0.03 8.72 3.78
C ASN A 128 -1.06 8.32 4.85
N LEU A 129 -2.32 8.13 4.46
CA LEU A 129 -3.36 7.63 5.36
C LEU A 129 -2.99 6.24 5.88
N HIS A 130 -2.64 5.30 5.00
CA HIS A 130 -2.23 3.96 5.39
C HIS A 130 -0.95 3.96 6.20
N MET A 131 0.00 4.84 5.91
CA MET A 131 1.20 5.00 6.75
C MET A 131 0.88 5.47 8.17
N GLY A 132 -0.10 6.35 8.34
CA GLY A 132 -0.60 6.74 9.65
C GLY A 132 -1.20 5.54 10.41
N ILE A 133 -1.99 4.71 9.74
CA ILE A 133 -2.57 3.48 10.27
C ILE A 133 -1.46 2.51 10.69
N ILE A 134 -0.48 2.22 9.82
CA ILE A 134 0.65 1.31 10.11
C ILE A 134 1.45 1.79 11.33
N LYS A 135 1.72 3.10 11.43
CA LYS A 135 2.41 3.67 12.60
C LYS A 135 1.63 3.45 13.89
N SER A 136 0.32 3.68 13.86
CA SER A 136 -0.55 3.44 15.01
C SER A 136 -0.55 1.95 15.40
N MET A 137 -0.69 1.05 14.43
CA MET A 137 -0.66 -0.40 14.67
C MET A 137 0.66 -0.84 15.32
N LYS A 138 1.80 -0.42 14.75
CA LYS A 138 3.13 -0.71 15.33
C LYS A 138 3.21 -0.26 16.78
N GLN A 139 2.75 0.94 17.10
CA GLN A 139 2.79 1.47 18.47
C GLN A 139 1.96 0.62 19.44
N VAL A 140 0.76 0.20 19.03
CA VAL A 140 -0.11 -0.67 19.86
C VAL A 140 0.57 -2.02 20.11
N LEU A 141 1.17 -2.63 19.08
CA LEU A 141 1.84 -3.93 19.16
C LEU A 141 3.08 -3.87 20.06
N VAL A 142 3.91 -2.84 19.92
CA VAL A 142 5.10 -2.63 20.77
C VAL A 142 4.69 -2.45 22.24
N ASN A 143 3.70 -1.62 22.53
CA ASN A 143 3.22 -1.39 23.90
C ASN A 143 2.68 -2.67 24.54
N ARG A 144 1.94 -3.49 23.76
CA ARG A 144 1.43 -4.78 24.23
C ARG A 144 2.56 -5.76 24.56
N SER A 145 3.59 -5.83 23.70
CA SER A 145 4.76 -6.69 23.96
C SER A 145 5.50 -6.29 25.24
N GLN A 146 5.66 -4.99 25.48
CA GLN A 146 6.29 -4.49 26.70
C GLN A 146 5.49 -4.83 27.96
N HIS A 147 4.16 -4.68 27.94
CA HIS A 147 3.29 -5.05 29.08
C HIS A 147 3.36 -6.53 29.42
N ASN A 148 3.48 -7.41 28.41
CA ASN A 148 3.56 -8.86 28.62
C ASN A 148 4.91 -9.32 29.20
N LEU A 149 5.95 -8.47 29.15
CA LEU A 149 7.26 -8.77 29.75
C LEU A 149 7.33 -8.44 31.26
N PHE A 150 6.38 -7.68 31.78
CA PHE A 150 6.35 -7.25 33.18
C PHE A 150 5.24 -7.93 34.02
N ASN A 151 4.50 -8.85 33.43
CA ASN A 151 3.49 -9.70 34.08
C ASN A 151 3.89 -11.18 33.99
#